data_a765fda3213fe72e6bbb3aa4345557d4
#
_entry.id   a765fda3213fe72e6bbb3aa4345557d4
#
_cell.length_a   1.000
_cell.length_b   1.000
_cell.length_c   1.000
_cell.angle_alpha   90.00
_cell.angle_beta   90.00
_cell.angle_gamma   90.00
#
_symmetry.space_group_name_H-M   'P 1'
#
loop_
_entity.id
_entity.type
_entity.pdbx_description
1 polymer ?
#
loop_
_entity_poly.entity_id
_entity_poly.type
_entity_poly.pdbx_seq_one_letter_code
_entity_poly.pdbx_strand_id
1 'polypeptide(L)'
;PGTVVPTPASWRRLSDSLIHMDMAPANLAGNDVPAHFYSILTGFIGVEAAIAFRDYVKNYELQISAEDILDGKVKAADVKDAPASQLAGLVEKIAAHAADNNWKPAQVKRIAKFAEEVGGEFLIQIFTGVQKAGNMKNLLPLNQTIGMKVVELVNAARATQK
;
A
#
# COMPACT_ATOMS: atom_id res chain seq x y z
N PRO A 1 -28.19 -22.77 -21.88
CA PRO A 1 -27.81 -21.39 -21.66
C PRO A 1 -26.33 -21.31 -21.41
N GLY A 2 -25.61 -20.66 -22.35
CA GLY A 2 -24.18 -20.69 -22.36
C GLY A 2 -23.56 -19.98 -21.16
N THR A 3 -22.62 -20.65 -20.51
CA THR A 3 -21.72 -20.03 -19.55
C THR A 3 -20.91 -18.96 -20.27
N VAL A 4 -20.96 -17.71 -19.82
CA VAL A 4 -20.11 -16.66 -20.40
C VAL A 4 -18.67 -16.98 -20.03
N VAL A 5 -17.87 -17.32 -21.05
CA VAL A 5 -16.43 -17.56 -20.88
C VAL A 5 -15.69 -16.26 -21.19
N PRO A 6 -14.88 -15.74 -20.27
CA PRO A 6 -14.14 -14.51 -20.51
C PRO A 6 -13.10 -14.70 -21.61
N THR A 7 -13.09 -13.79 -22.56
CA THR A 7 -12.09 -13.73 -23.64
C THR A 7 -11.09 -12.60 -23.38
N PRO A 8 -9.90 -12.60 -24.01
CA PRO A 8 -8.98 -11.47 -23.90
C PRO A 8 -9.63 -10.12 -24.27
N ALA A 9 -10.54 -10.13 -25.25
CA ALA A 9 -11.28 -8.92 -25.65
C ALA A 9 -12.26 -8.46 -24.55
N SER A 10 -12.95 -9.38 -23.87
CA SER A 10 -13.85 -9.03 -22.78
C SER A 10 -13.09 -8.49 -21.56
N TRP A 11 -11.94 -9.03 -21.22
CA TRP A 11 -11.06 -8.50 -20.19
C TRP A 11 -10.54 -7.12 -20.52
N ARG A 12 -10.15 -6.84 -21.76
CA ARG A 12 -9.73 -5.51 -22.20
C ARG A 12 -10.84 -4.49 -22.03
N ARG A 13 -12.05 -4.80 -22.51
CA ARG A 13 -13.22 -3.93 -22.39
C ARG A 13 -13.58 -3.65 -20.93
N LEU A 14 -13.49 -4.68 -20.07
CA LEU A 14 -13.70 -4.53 -18.64
C LEU A 14 -12.66 -3.56 -18.03
N SER A 15 -11.38 -3.77 -18.33
CA SER A 15 -10.29 -2.91 -17.84
C SER A 15 -10.50 -1.45 -18.24
N ASP A 16 -10.79 -1.18 -19.51
CA ASP A 16 -11.04 0.17 -20.00
C ASP A 16 -12.26 0.81 -19.30
N SER A 17 -13.32 0.04 -19.08
CA SER A 17 -14.52 0.49 -18.37
C SER A 17 -14.26 0.82 -16.91
N LEU A 18 -13.50 -0.04 -16.21
CA LEU A 18 -13.15 0.18 -14.80
C LEU A 18 -12.25 1.40 -14.61
N ILE A 19 -11.28 1.60 -15.50
CA ILE A 19 -10.42 2.79 -15.49
C ILE A 19 -11.27 4.05 -15.72
N HIS A 20 -12.17 4.03 -16.70
CA HIS A 20 -13.03 5.16 -17.01
C HIS A 20 -13.98 5.54 -15.85
N MET A 21 -14.41 4.55 -15.07
CA MET A 21 -15.28 4.74 -13.89
C MET A 21 -14.51 4.96 -12.59
N ASP A 22 -13.20 5.09 -12.63
CA ASP A 22 -12.32 5.17 -11.45
C ASP A 22 -12.46 3.97 -10.48
N MET A 23 -12.75 2.80 -11.04
CA MET A 23 -12.93 1.54 -10.31
C MET A 23 -11.80 0.55 -10.54
N ALA A 24 -10.60 1.03 -10.86
CA ALA A 24 -9.43 0.15 -10.96
C ALA A 24 -9.16 -0.57 -9.62
N PRO A 25 -8.62 -1.80 -9.62
CA PRO A 25 -8.37 -2.57 -8.39
C PRO A 25 -7.63 -1.80 -7.30
N ALA A 26 -6.64 -0.99 -7.67
CA ALA A 26 -5.89 -0.15 -6.74
C ALA A 26 -6.74 0.88 -6.01
N ASN A 27 -7.82 1.37 -6.65
CA ASN A 27 -8.69 2.39 -6.07
C ASN A 27 -9.78 1.78 -5.16
N LEU A 28 -10.11 0.52 -5.37
CA LEU A 28 -11.16 -0.20 -4.63
C LEU A 28 -10.64 -1.04 -3.48
N ALA A 29 -9.37 -1.42 -3.51
CA ALA A 29 -8.79 -2.32 -2.53
C ALA A 29 -8.86 -1.76 -1.10
N GLY A 30 -9.29 -2.58 -0.16
CA GLY A 30 -9.44 -2.20 1.26
C GLY A 30 -10.64 -1.28 1.56
N ASN A 31 -11.40 -0.89 0.55
CA ASN A 31 -12.63 -0.12 0.68
C ASN A 31 -13.87 -0.99 0.43
N ASP A 32 -15.04 -0.50 0.81
CA ASP A 32 -16.30 -1.13 0.43
C ASP A 32 -16.47 -1.06 -1.08
N VAL A 33 -16.49 -2.22 -1.72
CA VAL A 33 -16.67 -2.32 -3.16
C VAL A 33 -18.12 -1.96 -3.50
N PRO A 34 -18.36 -0.99 -4.40
CA PRO A 34 -19.71 -0.59 -4.77
C PRO A 34 -20.57 -1.77 -5.23
N ALA A 35 -21.84 -1.81 -4.82
CA ALA A 35 -22.74 -2.93 -5.15
C ALA A 35 -22.85 -3.20 -6.66
N HIS A 36 -22.81 -2.15 -7.47
CA HIS A 36 -22.86 -2.26 -8.94
C HIS A 36 -21.57 -2.79 -9.59
N PHE A 37 -20.45 -2.79 -8.86
CA PHE A 37 -19.17 -3.33 -9.36
C PHE A 37 -19.31 -4.78 -9.80
N TYR A 38 -19.93 -5.62 -8.96
CA TYR A 38 -20.15 -7.03 -9.31
C TYR A 38 -21.02 -7.20 -10.55
N SER A 39 -22.06 -6.37 -10.72
CA SER A 39 -22.93 -6.41 -11.90
C SER A 39 -22.17 -6.06 -13.17
N ILE A 40 -21.26 -5.08 -13.11
CA ILE A 40 -20.38 -4.72 -14.23
C ILE A 40 -19.48 -5.90 -14.60
N LEU A 41 -18.81 -6.50 -13.62
CA LEU A 41 -17.94 -7.66 -13.84
C LEU A 41 -18.69 -8.80 -14.51
N THR A 42 -19.87 -9.14 -13.99
CA THR A 42 -20.70 -10.24 -14.50
C THR A 42 -21.09 -10.01 -15.96
N GLY A 43 -21.39 -8.78 -16.33
CA GLY A 43 -21.74 -8.42 -17.72
C GLY A 43 -20.61 -8.63 -18.72
N PHE A 44 -19.35 -8.44 -18.31
CA PHE A 44 -18.18 -8.57 -19.20
C PHE A 44 -17.54 -9.97 -19.20
N ILE A 45 -17.44 -10.61 -18.02
CA ILE A 45 -16.61 -11.80 -17.83
C ILE A 45 -17.38 -13.00 -17.26
N GLY A 46 -18.67 -12.86 -17.00
CA GLY A 46 -19.50 -13.93 -16.42
C GLY A 46 -19.37 -14.06 -14.91
N VAL A 47 -20.26 -14.82 -14.31
CA VAL A 47 -20.42 -14.94 -12.85
C VAL A 47 -19.19 -15.49 -12.15
N GLU A 48 -18.63 -16.60 -12.64
CA GLU A 48 -17.50 -17.28 -12.02
C GLU A 48 -16.24 -16.41 -12.00
N ALA A 49 -15.88 -15.84 -13.16
CA ALA A 49 -14.74 -14.94 -13.26
C ALA A 49 -14.97 -13.63 -12.48
N ALA A 50 -16.20 -13.13 -12.39
CA ALA A 50 -16.56 -11.96 -11.63
C ALA A 50 -16.37 -12.18 -10.12
N ILE A 51 -16.71 -13.34 -9.58
CA ILE A 51 -16.48 -13.68 -8.17
C ILE A 51 -14.98 -13.70 -7.87
N ALA A 52 -14.19 -14.40 -8.67
CA ALA A 52 -12.75 -14.50 -8.50
C ALA A 52 -12.06 -13.12 -8.60
N PHE A 53 -12.47 -12.29 -9.55
CA PHE A 53 -11.91 -10.95 -9.73
C PHE A 53 -12.30 -10.00 -8.59
N ARG A 54 -13.54 -10.07 -8.10
CA ARG A 54 -13.97 -9.30 -6.93
C ARG A 54 -13.16 -9.65 -5.69
N ASP A 55 -12.90 -10.95 -5.47
CA ASP A 55 -12.10 -11.39 -4.33
C ASP A 55 -10.63 -10.96 -4.47
N TYR A 56 -10.09 -10.99 -5.69
CA TYR A 56 -8.78 -10.41 -6.01
C TYR A 56 -8.71 -8.91 -5.65
N VAL A 57 -9.72 -8.13 -6.05
CA VAL A 57 -9.76 -6.68 -5.78
C VAL A 57 -9.82 -6.40 -4.28
N LYS A 58 -10.61 -7.14 -3.52
CA LYS A 58 -10.69 -6.99 -2.05
C LYS A 58 -9.35 -7.24 -1.36
N ASN A 59 -8.56 -8.17 -1.89
CA ASN A 59 -7.27 -8.57 -1.34
C ASN A 59 -6.09 -7.96 -2.12
N TYR A 60 -6.36 -6.95 -2.96
CA TYR A 60 -5.32 -6.32 -3.77
C TYR A 60 -4.26 -5.67 -2.88
N GLU A 61 -3.01 -6.01 -3.13
CA GLU A 61 -1.86 -5.42 -2.47
C GLU A 61 -1.09 -4.51 -3.43
N LEU A 62 -0.50 -3.46 -2.88
CA LEU A 62 0.42 -2.62 -3.64
C LEU A 62 1.60 -3.45 -4.16
N GLN A 63 1.82 -3.44 -5.47
CA GLN A 63 2.94 -4.10 -6.13
C GLN A 63 4.22 -3.26 -6.02
N ILE A 64 4.52 -2.81 -4.80
CA ILE A 64 5.69 -2.02 -4.46
C ILE A 64 6.52 -2.83 -3.48
N SER A 65 7.81 -3.00 -3.79
CA SER A 65 8.75 -3.64 -2.88
C SER A 65 9.43 -2.60 -1.97
N ALA A 66 10.02 -3.07 -0.87
CA ALA A 66 10.83 -2.21 -0.01
C ALA A 66 12.04 -1.65 -0.77
N GLU A 67 12.66 -2.45 -1.63
CA GLU A 67 13.80 -2.05 -2.47
C GLU A 67 13.45 -0.90 -3.40
N ASP A 68 12.26 -0.89 -3.98
CA ASP A 68 11.82 0.19 -4.88
C ASP A 68 11.77 1.55 -4.17
N ILE A 69 11.40 1.57 -2.91
CA ILE A 69 11.40 2.78 -2.07
C ILE A 69 12.82 3.16 -1.69
N LEU A 70 13.62 2.20 -1.23
CA LEU A 70 15.01 2.41 -0.82
C LEU A 70 15.89 2.87 -1.97
N ASP A 71 15.61 2.43 -3.19
CA ASP A 71 16.32 2.84 -4.40
C ASP A 71 15.78 4.13 -5.02
N GLY A 72 14.66 4.67 -4.47
CA GLY A 72 14.08 5.92 -4.93
C GLY A 72 13.29 5.82 -6.22
N LYS A 73 12.85 4.62 -6.61
CA LYS A 73 12.02 4.37 -7.80
C LYS A 73 10.56 4.76 -7.59
N VAL A 74 10.08 4.70 -6.33
CA VAL A 74 8.71 5.02 -5.93
C VAL A 74 8.70 6.30 -5.11
N LYS A 75 7.79 7.21 -5.43
CA LYS A 75 7.59 8.47 -4.72
C LYS A 75 6.42 8.36 -3.74
N ALA A 76 6.43 9.18 -2.71
CA ALA A 76 5.33 9.24 -1.75
C ALA A 76 3.98 9.57 -2.40
N ALA A 77 3.98 10.40 -3.46
CA ALA A 77 2.76 10.73 -4.21
C ALA A 77 2.10 9.49 -4.85
N ASP A 78 2.88 8.46 -5.17
CA ASP A 78 2.36 7.23 -5.80
C ASP A 78 1.52 6.38 -4.83
N VAL A 79 1.67 6.59 -3.53
CA VAL A 79 1.00 5.79 -2.48
C VAL A 79 0.21 6.62 -1.47
N LYS A 80 0.30 7.95 -1.51
CA LYS A 80 -0.29 8.84 -0.52
C LYS A 80 -1.80 8.67 -0.35
N ASP A 81 -2.49 8.38 -1.45
CA ASP A 81 -3.94 8.19 -1.48
C ASP A 81 -4.34 6.70 -1.40
N ALA A 82 -3.38 5.81 -1.15
CA ALA A 82 -3.66 4.39 -1.00
C ALA A 82 -4.46 4.12 0.30
N PRO A 83 -5.36 3.13 0.30
CA PRO A 83 -6.07 2.70 1.49
C PRO A 83 -5.13 2.29 2.64
N ALA A 84 -5.57 2.50 3.88
CA ALA A 84 -4.78 2.20 5.07
C ALA A 84 -4.28 0.75 5.13
N SER A 85 -5.09 -0.21 4.65
CA SER A 85 -4.70 -1.63 4.57
C SER A 85 -3.52 -1.87 3.64
N GLN A 86 -3.43 -1.17 2.51
CA GLN A 86 -2.31 -1.25 1.58
C GLN A 86 -1.06 -0.61 2.14
N LEU A 87 -1.19 0.52 2.83
CA LEU A 87 -0.09 1.17 3.53
C LEU A 87 0.45 0.29 4.66
N ALA A 88 -0.43 -0.38 5.41
CA ALA A 88 -0.02 -1.35 6.44
C ALA A 88 0.78 -2.53 5.84
N GLY A 89 0.32 -3.09 4.71
CA GLY A 89 1.06 -4.13 3.99
C GLY A 89 2.44 -3.64 3.51
N LEU A 90 2.54 -2.40 3.08
CA LEU A 90 3.83 -1.78 2.70
C LEU A 90 4.76 -1.63 3.91
N VAL A 91 4.23 -1.23 5.07
CA VAL A 91 5.00 -1.18 6.34
C VAL A 91 5.56 -2.55 6.68
N GLU A 92 4.77 -3.62 6.56
CA GLU A 92 5.22 -4.98 6.83
C GLU A 92 6.36 -5.41 5.88
N LYS A 93 6.27 -5.09 4.59
CA LYS A 93 7.33 -5.35 3.61
C LYS A 93 8.62 -4.62 3.96
N ILE A 94 8.53 -3.36 4.36
CA ILE A 94 9.69 -2.54 4.75
C ILE A 94 10.31 -3.09 6.05
N ALA A 95 9.50 -3.47 7.04
CA ALA A 95 9.98 -4.04 8.28
C ALA A 95 10.68 -5.40 8.07
N ALA A 96 10.12 -6.26 7.24
CA ALA A 96 10.73 -7.55 6.88
C ALA A 96 12.08 -7.34 6.17
N HIS A 97 12.15 -6.42 5.22
CA HIS A 97 13.40 -6.07 4.56
C HIS A 97 14.45 -5.52 5.53
N ALA A 98 14.02 -4.67 6.48
CA ALA A 98 14.90 -4.12 7.52
C ALA A 98 15.48 -5.19 8.46
N ALA A 99 14.73 -6.26 8.72
CA ALA A 99 15.21 -7.38 9.54
C ALA A 99 16.38 -8.12 8.88
N ASP A 100 16.26 -8.35 7.57
CA ASP A 100 17.19 -9.21 6.83
C ASP A 100 18.33 -8.46 6.15
N ASN A 101 18.24 -7.15 6.00
CA ASN A 101 19.17 -6.34 5.23
C ASN A 101 19.65 -5.11 5.99
N ASN A 102 20.93 -4.75 5.79
CA ASN A 102 21.50 -3.50 6.30
C ASN A 102 21.35 -2.40 5.24
N TRP A 103 20.71 -1.30 5.62
CA TRP A 103 20.51 -0.17 4.73
C TRP A 103 21.72 0.73 4.66
N LYS A 104 22.01 1.25 3.48
CA LYS A 104 23.02 2.28 3.30
C LYS A 104 22.51 3.63 3.84
N PRO A 105 23.39 4.55 4.23
CA PRO A 105 22.98 5.89 4.72
C PRO A 105 22.04 6.63 3.76
N ALA A 106 22.26 6.52 2.45
CA ALA A 106 21.36 7.11 1.44
C ALA A 106 19.96 6.46 1.44
N GLN A 107 19.88 5.16 1.68
CA GLN A 107 18.62 4.42 1.77
C GLN A 107 17.83 4.82 3.03
N VAL A 108 18.50 4.98 4.17
CA VAL A 108 17.87 5.48 5.41
C VAL A 108 17.25 6.87 5.19
N LYS A 109 17.97 7.76 4.52
CA LYS A 109 17.46 9.11 4.19
C LYS A 109 16.24 9.04 3.26
N ARG A 110 16.25 8.15 2.29
CA ARG A 110 15.13 7.98 1.34
C ARG A 110 13.88 7.46 2.02
N ILE A 111 14.00 6.40 2.84
CA ILE A 111 12.85 5.86 3.55
C ILE A 111 12.29 6.85 4.57
N ALA A 112 13.15 7.59 5.27
CA ALA A 112 12.74 8.64 6.19
C ALA A 112 11.94 9.74 5.47
N LYS A 113 12.46 10.26 4.37
CA LYS A 113 11.79 11.27 3.55
C LYS A 113 10.47 10.75 2.98
N PHE A 114 10.47 9.55 2.43
CA PHE A 114 9.27 8.90 1.90
C PHE A 114 8.17 8.80 2.96
N ALA A 115 8.51 8.30 4.15
CA ALA A 115 7.57 8.15 5.25
C ALA A 115 7.00 9.49 5.73
N GLU A 116 7.83 10.53 5.80
CA GLU A 116 7.38 11.89 6.15
C GLU A 116 6.40 12.47 5.12
N GLU A 117 6.67 12.27 3.84
CA GLU A 117 5.84 12.78 2.75
C GLU A 117 4.50 12.03 2.63
N VAL A 118 4.45 10.74 2.96
CA VAL A 118 3.21 9.94 2.98
C VAL A 118 2.29 10.40 4.11
N GLY A 119 2.83 10.62 5.30
CA GLY A 119 2.07 11.17 6.41
C GLY A 119 2.55 10.72 7.79
N GLY A 120 2.12 11.43 8.82
CA GLY A 120 2.58 11.22 10.19
C GLY A 120 2.27 9.84 10.75
N GLU A 121 1.10 9.29 10.47
CA GLU A 121 0.72 7.95 10.91
C GLU A 121 1.62 6.88 10.25
N PHE A 122 1.84 6.98 8.96
CA PHE A 122 2.74 6.09 8.23
C PHE A 122 4.17 6.18 8.75
N LEU A 123 4.66 7.39 9.08
CA LEU A 123 5.96 7.61 9.68
C LEU A 123 6.11 6.85 11.01
N ILE A 124 5.11 6.93 11.88
CA ILE A 124 5.08 6.21 13.16
C ILE A 124 5.09 4.69 12.93
N GLN A 125 4.29 4.22 11.99
CA GLN A 125 4.20 2.80 11.65
C GLN A 125 5.52 2.25 11.09
N ILE A 126 6.19 2.97 10.20
CA ILE A 126 7.51 2.60 9.67
C ILE A 126 8.55 2.54 10.79
N PHE A 127 8.64 3.56 11.62
CA PHE A 127 9.57 3.57 12.74
C PHE A 127 9.35 2.40 13.69
N THR A 128 8.10 2.16 14.08
CA THR A 128 7.72 1.04 14.96
C THR A 128 8.01 -0.31 14.30
N GLY A 129 7.75 -0.46 13.01
CA GLY A 129 8.04 -1.68 12.26
C GLY A 129 9.53 -2.00 12.22
N VAL A 130 10.36 -1.01 11.93
CA VAL A 130 11.83 -1.16 11.93
C VAL A 130 12.36 -1.44 13.35
N GLN A 131 11.77 -0.82 14.37
CA GLN A 131 12.12 -1.10 15.77
C GLN A 131 11.81 -2.54 16.14
N LYS A 132 10.64 -3.05 15.77
CA LYS A 132 10.24 -4.44 16.02
C LYS A 132 11.10 -5.45 15.24
N ALA A 133 11.57 -5.08 14.06
CA ALA A 133 12.48 -5.89 13.27
C ALA A 133 13.83 -6.15 13.97
N GLY A 134 14.23 -5.29 14.90
CA GLY A 134 15.37 -5.52 15.81
C GLY A 134 16.74 -5.31 15.18
N ASN A 135 16.84 -4.88 13.92
CA ASN A 135 18.12 -4.59 13.29
C ASN A 135 18.64 -3.20 13.68
N MET A 136 19.52 -3.16 14.66
CA MET A 136 20.08 -1.91 15.20
C MET A 136 20.88 -1.10 14.17
N LYS A 137 21.46 -1.74 13.15
CA LYS A 137 22.19 -1.04 12.09
C LYS A 137 21.28 -0.16 11.22
N ASN A 138 20.00 -0.50 11.15
CA ASN A 138 18.98 0.31 10.49
C ASN A 138 18.29 1.26 11.46
N LEU A 139 17.99 0.79 12.66
CA LEU A 139 17.23 1.54 13.66
C LEU A 139 17.98 2.80 14.15
N LEU A 140 19.26 2.69 14.48
CA LEU A 140 20.03 3.82 15.00
C LEU A 140 20.09 5.00 14.01
N PRO A 141 20.47 4.81 12.73
CA PRO A 141 20.46 5.90 11.76
C PRO A 141 19.06 6.45 11.49
N LEU A 142 18.04 5.58 11.47
CA LEU A 142 16.66 6.00 11.28
C LEU A 142 16.17 6.86 12.46
N ASN A 143 16.48 6.44 13.68
CA ASN A 143 16.16 7.21 14.90
C ASN A 143 16.85 8.59 14.91
N GLN A 144 18.08 8.68 14.47
CA GLN A 144 18.79 9.95 14.33
C GLN A 144 18.11 10.88 13.31
N THR A 145 17.48 10.32 12.27
CA THR A 145 16.86 11.09 11.19
C THR A 145 15.44 11.53 11.54
N ILE A 146 14.60 10.65 12.09
CA ILE A 146 13.16 10.89 12.31
C ILE A 146 12.68 10.67 13.74
N GLY A 147 13.52 10.21 14.65
CA GLY A 147 13.10 9.83 16.01
C GLY A 147 12.42 10.97 16.78
N MET A 148 12.95 12.17 16.72
CA MET A 148 12.34 13.34 17.36
C MET A 148 10.95 13.65 16.81
N LYS A 149 10.80 13.58 15.49
CA LYS A 149 9.53 13.82 14.81
C LYS A 149 8.47 12.77 15.16
N VAL A 150 8.88 11.52 15.30
CA VAL A 150 8.00 10.44 15.77
C VAL A 150 7.50 10.72 17.19
N VAL A 151 8.38 11.13 18.10
CA VAL A 151 8.01 11.47 19.47
C VAL A 151 7.01 12.65 19.51
N GLU A 152 7.25 13.69 18.72
CA GLU A 152 6.34 14.84 18.61
C GLU A 152 4.95 14.43 18.11
N LEU A 153 4.89 13.59 17.08
CA LEU A 153 3.62 13.10 16.50
C LEU A 153 2.85 12.22 17.49
N VAL A 154 3.54 11.33 18.21
CA VAL A 154 2.91 10.48 19.24
C VAL A 154 2.36 11.31 20.38
N ASN A 155 3.10 12.32 20.83
CA ASN A 155 2.65 13.22 21.89
C ASN A 155 1.45 14.08 21.45
N ALA A 156 1.45 14.58 20.23
CA ALA A 156 0.32 15.31 19.66
C ALA A 156 -0.94 14.44 19.55
N ALA A 157 -0.81 13.19 19.13
CA ALA A 157 -1.93 12.25 19.04
C ALA A 157 -2.54 11.94 20.44
N ARG A 158 -1.71 11.82 21.48
CA ARG A 158 -2.18 11.63 22.88
C ARG A 158 -2.88 12.85 23.43
N ALA A 159 -2.48 14.05 23.05
CA ALA A 159 -3.10 15.30 23.51
C ALA A 159 -4.51 15.50 22.93
N THR A 160 -4.79 14.99 21.75
CA THR A 160 -6.12 15.07 21.08
C THR A 160 -7.13 14.03 21.59
N GLN A 161 -6.70 13.05 22.39
CA GLN A 161 -7.57 12.03 22.99
C GLN A 161 -8.06 12.37 24.42
N LYS A 162 -7.73 13.53 24.93
CA LYS A 162 -8.24 14.09 26.19
C LYS A 162 -9.34 15.11 25.91
#